data_fdc539dbc77dad38f2dd1b62b7a7e9aa
#
_entry.id   fdc539dbc77dad38f2dd1b62b7a7e9aa
#
_cell.length_a   1.000
_cell.length_b   1.000
_cell.length_c   1.000
_cell.angle_alpha   90.00
_cell.angle_beta   90.00
_cell.angle_gamma   90.00
#
_symmetry.space_group_name_H-M   'P 1'
#
loop_
_entity.id
_entity.type
_entity.pdbx_description
1 polymer ?
#
loop_
_entity_poly.entity_id
_entity_poly.type
_entity_poly.pdbx_seq_one_letter_code
_entity_poly.pdbx_strand_id
1 'polypeptide(L)'
;MIQLGVNIDHVATVRQARYRGMDPHAGEPDPVRAAHEAELGGADGITVHLREDRRHIQDRDVELLRSLVKVKLNLEMAATEEMLSIAERLKPHTVM
;
A
#
# COMPACT_ATOMS: atom_id res chain seq x y z
N MET A 1 10.21 18.52 14.79
CA MET A 1 10.05 18.39 13.34
C MET A 1 8.77 17.61 13.03
N ILE A 2 7.99 18.10 12.11
CA ILE A 2 6.76 17.41 11.70
C ILE A 2 7.09 16.44 10.57
N GLN A 3 6.60 15.22 10.71
CA GLN A 3 6.73 14.20 9.66
C GLN A 3 5.38 14.04 8.97
N LEU A 4 5.41 13.88 7.65
CA LEU A 4 4.22 13.68 6.83
C LEU A 4 4.09 12.23 6.41
N GLY A 5 3.05 11.56 6.89
CA GLY A 5 2.68 10.23 6.41
C GLY A 5 1.54 10.37 5.41
N VAL A 6 1.65 9.67 4.30
CA VAL A 6 0.62 9.71 3.24
C VAL A 6 0.01 8.33 3.08
N ASN A 7 -1.31 8.25 3.20
CA ASN A 7 -2.07 7.02 2.98
C ASN A 7 -2.51 6.97 1.51
N ILE A 8 -2.25 5.85 0.86
CA ILE A 8 -2.52 5.69 -0.57
C ILE A 8 -3.64 4.66 -0.87
N ASP A 9 -4.35 4.20 0.16
CA ASP A 9 -5.38 3.16 0.01
C ASP A 9 -6.45 3.52 -1.01
N HIS A 10 -6.91 4.77 -0.99
CA HIS A 10 -8.06 5.15 -1.82
C HIS A 10 -7.71 5.35 -3.30
N VAL A 11 -6.45 5.45 -3.63
CA VAL A 11 -6.00 5.36 -5.03
C VAL A 11 -6.35 3.97 -5.56
N ALA A 12 -6.10 2.94 -4.76
CA ALA A 12 -6.48 1.57 -5.10
C ALA A 12 -8.01 1.40 -5.13
N THR A 13 -8.72 2.11 -4.26
CA THR A 13 -10.19 2.08 -4.26
C THR A 13 -10.73 2.54 -5.61
N VAL A 14 -10.20 3.61 -6.16
CA VAL A 14 -10.61 4.12 -7.48
C VAL A 14 -10.27 3.11 -8.58
N ARG A 15 -9.06 2.55 -8.56
CA ARG A 15 -8.65 1.53 -9.53
C ARG A 15 -9.62 0.34 -9.51
N GLN A 16 -9.92 -0.19 -8.34
CA GLN A 16 -10.78 -1.37 -8.22
C GLN A 16 -12.22 -1.08 -8.66
N ALA A 17 -12.70 0.15 -8.44
CA ALA A 17 -14.02 0.54 -8.89
C ALA A 17 -14.11 0.60 -10.43
N ARG A 18 -13.03 1.04 -11.09
CA ARG A 18 -12.97 1.16 -12.55
C ARG A 18 -12.79 -0.18 -13.27
N TYR A 19 -12.11 -1.13 -12.63
CA TYR A 19 -11.66 -2.37 -13.27
C TYR A 19 -12.17 -3.60 -12.53
N ARG A 20 -13.41 -3.59 -12.10
CA ARG A 20 -14.03 -4.72 -11.38
C ARG A 20 -13.94 -6.00 -12.20
N GLY A 21 -13.50 -7.07 -11.54
CA GLY A 21 -13.39 -8.39 -12.17
C GLY A 21 -12.24 -8.51 -13.16
N MET A 22 -11.41 -7.49 -13.30
CA MET A 22 -10.24 -7.51 -14.16
C MET A 22 -8.97 -7.74 -13.33
N ASP A 23 -7.87 -8.04 -14.05
CA ASP A 23 -6.57 -8.24 -13.44
C ASP A 23 -6.17 -6.97 -12.66
N PRO A 24 -5.90 -7.07 -11.34
CA PRO A 24 -5.48 -5.92 -10.55
C PRO A 24 -4.14 -5.32 -11.00
N HIS A 25 -3.37 -6.05 -11.80
CA HIS A 25 -2.10 -5.56 -12.33
C HIS A 25 -2.27 -4.60 -13.51
N ALA A 26 -3.45 -4.50 -14.07
CA ALA A 26 -3.68 -3.79 -15.32
C ALA A 26 -4.34 -2.42 -15.16
N GLY A 27 -4.82 -2.09 -13.98
CA GLY A 27 -5.66 -0.90 -13.81
C GLY A 27 -4.92 0.34 -13.32
N GLU A 28 -5.45 1.50 -13.68
CA GLU A 28 -5.04 2.79 -13.16
C GLU A 28 -6.23 3.46 -12.46
N PRO A 29 -6.00 4.32 -11.47
CA PRO A 29 -4.70 4.80 -10.99
C PRO A 29 -3.95 3.74 -10.17
N ASP A 30 -2.61 3.82 -10.21
CA ASP A 30 -1.76 2.86 -9.52
C ASP A 30 -1.29 3.45 -8.18
N PRO A 31 -1.60 2.79 -7.05
CA PRO A 31 -1.16 3.27 -5.73
C PRO A 31 0.37 3.28 -5.58
N VAL A 32 1.08 2.40 -6.29
CA VAL A 32 2.54 2.38 -6.26
C VAL A 32 3.09 3.67 -6.88
N ARG A 33 2.52 4.10 -7.99
CA ARG A 33 2.91 5.37 -8.60
C ARG A 33 2.54 6.55 -7.71
N ALA A 34 1.37 6.50 -7.08
CA ALA A 34 0.96 7.55 -6.15
C ALA A 34 1.93 7.68 -4.98
N ALA A 35 2.45 6.56 -4.46
CA ALA A 35 3.46 6.57 -3.42
C ALA A 35 4.74 7.27 -3.88
N HIS A 36 5.17 7.00 -5.10
CA HIS A 36 6.35 7.65 -5.66
C HIS A 36 6.14 9.17 -5.78
N GLU A 37 4.98 9.58 -6.27
CA GLU A 37 4.62 11.01 -6.35
C GLU A 37 4.61 11.66 -4.97
N ALA A 38 4.09 10.96 -3.97
CA ALA A 38 4.07 11.47 -2.59
C ALA A 38 5.50 11.65 -2.05
N GLU A 39 6.40 10.70 -2.33
CA GLU A 39 7.81 10.83 -1.95
C GLU A 39 8.45 12.07 -2.61
N LEU A 40 8.21 12.27 -3.89
CA LEU A 40 8.70 13.44 -4.61
C LEU A 40 8.16 14.74 -4.00
N GLY A 41 6.95 14.70 -3.47
CA GLY A 41 6.33 15.85 -2.80
C GLY A 41 6.80 16.07 -1.36
N GLY A 42 7.66 15.20 -0.83
CA GLY A 42 8.23 15.37 0.50
C GLY A 42 7.63 14.50 1.59
N ALA A 43 6.88 13.45 1.25
CA ALA A 43 6.35 12.52 2.26
C ALA A 43 7.50 11.83 3.01
N ASP A 44 7.36 11.69 4.31
CA ASP A 44 8.33 11.01 5.17
C ASP A 44 7.98 9.54 5.36
N GLY A 45 6.76 9.16 5.09
CA GLY A 45 6.30 7.78 5.18
C GLY A 45 5.08 7.53 4.30
N ILE A 46 4.92 6.30 3.89
CA ILE A 46 3.76 5.83 3.12
C ILE A 46 3.01 4.84 3.99
N THR A 47 1.71 5.03 4.13
CA THR A 47 0.83 4.14 4.87
C THR A 47 -0.09 3.41 3.90
N VAL A 48 -0.21 2.12 4.08
CA VAL A 48 -1.04 1.27 3.25
C VAL A 48 -1.74 0.22 4.13
N HIS A 49 -3.00 -0.04 3.86
CA HIS A 49 -3.78 -1.05 4.57
C HIS A 49 -4.10 -2.21 3.62
N LEU A 50 -3.57 -3.38 3.91
CA LEU A 50 -3.95 -4.60 3.21
C LEU A 50 -5.11 -5.25 3.97
N ARG A 51 -6.32 -5.10 3.45
CA ARG A 51 -7.52 -5.70 4.06
C ARG A 51 -7.59 -7.18 3.70
N GLU A 52 -8.17 -7.96 4.61
CA GLU A 52 -8.35 -9.38 4.35
C GLU A 52 -9.21 -9.66 3.11
N ASP A 53 -10.20 -8.79 2.85
CA ASP A 53 -11.11 -8.95 1.71
C ASP A 53 -10.54 -8.40 0.39
N ARG A 54 -9.36 -7.80 0.43
CA ARG A 54 -8.68 -7.23 -0.76
C ARG A 54 -9.57 -6.30 -1.57
N ARG A 55 -10.39 -5.46 -0.91
CA ARG A 55 -11.31 -4.58 -1.63
C ARG A 55 -10.63 -3.41 -2.34
N HIS A 56 -9.42 -3.05 -1.93
CA HIS A 56 -8.69 -1.96 -2.57
C HIS A 56 -7.23 -2.34 -2.82
N ILE A 57 -6.35 -2.24 -1.85
CA ILE A 57 -4.94 -2.64 -1.99
C ILE A 57 -4.86 -4.15 -2.21
N GLN A 58 -4.03 -4.55 -3.15
CA GLN A 58 -3.78 -5.94 -3.51
C GLN A 58 -2.40 -6.38 -3.02
N ASP A 59 -2.18 -7.68 -2.93
CA ASP A 59 -0.90 -8.25 -2.51
C ASP A 59 0.24 -7.75 -3.39
N ARG A 60 0.00 -7.65 -4.69
CA ARG A 60 0.93 -7.09 -5.67
C ARG A 60 1.37 -5.67 -5.28
N ASP A 61 0.42 -4.85 -4.84
CA ASP A 61 0.70 -3.46 -4.48
C ASP A 61 1.66 -3.39 -3.30
N VAL A 62 1.41 -4.18 -2.27
CA VAL A 62 2.22 -4.17 -1.05
C VAL A 62 3.64 -4.64 -1.33
N GLU A 63 3.79 -5.66 -2.16
CA GLU A 63 5.11 -6.16 -2.54
C GLU A 63 5.92 -5.14 -3.33
N LEU A 64 5.29 -4.48 -4.29
CA LEU A 64 5.96 -3.43 -5.05
C LEU A 64 6.29 -2.23 -4.18
N LEU A 65 5.39 -1.83 -3.30
CA LEU A 65 5.65 -0.74 -2.36
C LEU A 65 6.86 -1.05 -1.49
N ARG A 66 6.94 -2.27 -0.97
CA ARG A 66 8.08 -2.67 -0.13
C ARG A 66 9.40 -2.56 -0.88
N SER A 67 9.41 -2.90 -2.16
CA SER A 67 10.61 -2.85 -3.00
C SER A 67 10.98 -1.43 -3.44
N LEU A 68 9.98 -0.59 -3.71
CA LEU A 68 10.19 0.69 -4.40
C LEU A 68 10.15 1.92 -3.50
N VAL A 69 9.42 1.87 -2.37
CA VAL A 69 9.33 3.00 -1.45
C VAL A 69 10.66 3.19 -0.73
N LYS A 70 11.18 4.41 -0.78
CA LYS A 70 12.47 4.76 -0.19
C LYS A 70 12.35 5.39 1.20
N VAL A 71 11.15 5.82 1.54
CA VAL A 71 10.83 6.34 2.87
C VAL A 71 10.23 5.22 3.71
N LYS A 72 9.75 5.53 4.91
CA LYS A 72 9.16 4.51 5.79
C LYS A 72 7.89 3.94 5.19
N LEU A 73 7.74 2.63 5.24
CA LEU A 73 6.51 1.95 4.86
C LEU A 73 5.81 1.48 6.12
N ASN A 74 4.59 1.96 6.34
CA ASN A 74 3.75 1.58 7.45
C ASN A 74 2.60 0.71 6.92
N LEU A 75 2.53 -0.53 7.39
CA LEU A 75 1.49 -1.47 7.00
C LEU A 75 0.41 -1.54 8.08
N GLU A 76 -0.80 -1.13 7.73
CA GLU A 76 -1.96 -1.35 8.57
C GLU A 76 -2.57 -2.71 8.23
N MET A 77 -2.95 -3.48 9.24
CA MET A 77 -3.47 -4.82 9.02
C MET A 77 -4.29 -5.30 10.21
N ALA A 78 -5.17 -6.28 9.96
CA ALA A 78 -5.81 -7.04 11.04
C ALA A 78 -4.81 -8.02 11.64
N ALA A 79 -4.98 -8.36 12.91
CA ALA A 79 -4.07 -9.27 13.61
C ALA A 79 -4.47 -10.72 13.36
N THR A 80 -4.41 -11.17 12.11
CA THR A 80 -4.69 -12.55 11.72
C THR A 80 -3.40 -13.27 11.40
N GLU A 81 -3.43 -14.60 11.38
CA GLU A 81 -2.25 -15.39 11.01
C GLU A 81 -1.78 -15.09 9.60
N GLU A 82 -2.72 -14.92 8.66
CA GLU A 82 -2.38 -14.56 7.29
C GLU A 82 -1.62 -13.24 7.22
N MET A 83 -2.14 -12.22 7.89
CA MET A 83 -1.54 -10.89 7.87
C MET A 83 -0.19 -10.87 8.60
N LEU A 84 -0.07 -11.60 9.69
CA LEU A 84 1.20 -11.72 10.41
C LEU A 84 2.26 -12.36 9.54
N SER A 85 1.91 -13.41 8.80
CA SER A 85 2.81 -14.07 7.85
C SER A 85 3.29 -13.10 6.76
N ILE A 86 2.37 -12.31 6.23
CA ILE A 86 2.69 -11.32 5.20
C ILE A 86 3.63 -10.26 5.77
N ALA A 87 3.34 -9.76 6.95
CA ALA A 87 4.19 -8.75 7.60
C ALA A 87 5.59 -9.28 7.88
N GLU A 88 5.70 -10.54 8.33
CA GLU A 88 7.02 -11.16 8.55
C GLU A 88 7.83 -11.27 7.27
N ARG A 89 7.18 -11.57 6.16
CA ARG A 89 7.84 -11.71 4.86
C ARG A 89 8.25 -10.35 4.31
N LEU A 90 7.37 -9.37 4.38
CA LEU A 90 7.61 -8.03 3.80
C LEU A 90 8.54 -7.18 4.66
N LYS A 91 8.48 -7.34 5.97
CA LYS A 91 9.27 -6.56 6.93
C LYS A 91 9.12 -5.05 6.72
N PRO A 92 7.89 -4.50 6.81
CA PRO A 92 7.70 -3.06 6.73
C PRO A 92 8.37 -2.38 7.93
N HIS A 93 8.54 -1.06 7.86
CA HIS A 93 9.14 -0.32 8.97
C HIS A 93 8.28 -0.35 10.22
N THR A 94 6.95 -0.29 10.04
CA THR A 94 5.99 -0.38 11.15
C THR A 94 4.77 -1.16 10.71
N VAL A 95 4.08 -1.73 11.70
CA VAL A 95 2.83 -2.46 11.51
C VAL A 95 1.82 -1.89 12.50
N MET A 96 0.62 -1.66 12.07
CA MET A 96 -0.45 -1.13 12.92
C MET A 96 -1.74 -1.93 12.80
#